data_0f00dfc9ec04a51d11cf0aa9047a98cf
#
_entry.id   0f00dfc9ec04a51d11cf0aa9047a98cf
#
_cell.length_a   1.000
_cell.length_b   1.000
_cell.length_c   1.000
_cell.angle_alpha   90.00
_cell.angle_beta   90.00
_cell.angle_gamma   90.00
#
_symmetry.space_group_name_H-M   'P 1'
#
loop_
_entity.id
_entity.type
_entity.pdbx_description
1 polymer ?
#
loop_
_entity_poly.entity_id
_entity_poly.type
_entity_poly.pdbx_seq_one_letter_code
_entity_poly.pdbx_strand_id
1 'polypeptide(L)'
;MAHTLEQKCLEKGIRMTEQRKVIAAIIAKSHDHPSVEEVYLRANKIDSKISIATVYRTVKLLEEEGVIDKHDFGDGKARYEETTEIHHDHIINVRTGEVIEFVNEEIEKLQEKIAAKHGFILVDHRLELFCVPKNEGK
;
A
#
# COMPACT_ATOMS: atom_id res chain seq x y z
N MET A 1 -14.93 0.64 16.32
CA MET A 1 -13.60 0.05 16.51
C MET A 1 -12.94 -0.24 15.17
N ALA A 2 -11.68 0.13 15.06
CA ALA A 2 -10.92 -0.18 13.85
C ALA A 2 -10.61 -1.67 13.81
N HIS A 3 -10.86 -2.31 12.67
CA HIS A 3 -10.50 -3.71 12.47
C HIS A 3 -9.02 -3.83 12.16
N THR A 4 -8.33 -4.79 12.78
CA THR A 4 -6.96 -5.11 12.41
C THR A 4 -6.96 -5.76 11.03
N LEU A 5 -5.80 -5.80 10.37
CA LEU A 5 -5.69 -6.47 9.07
C LEU A 5 -6.03 -7.95 9.21
N GLU A 6 -5.61 -8.60 10.31
CA GLU A 6 -5.95 -9.98 10.58
C GLU A 6 -7.47 -10.19 10.65
N GLN A 7 -8.19 -9.28 11.33
CA GLN A 7 -9.65 -9.36 11.43
C GLN A 7 -10.31 -9.19 10.06
N LYS A 8 -9.81 -8.29 9.23
CA LYS A 8 -10.30 -8.12 7.86
C LYS A 8 -10.12 -9.40 7.05
N CYS A 9 -8.98 -10.07 7.22
CA CYS A 9 -8.71 -11.34 6.55
C CYS A 9 -9.71 -12.41 6.99
N LEU A 10 -9.98 -12.51 8.29
CA LEU A 10 -10.95 -13.47 8.82
C LEU A 10 -12.35 -13.21 8.28
N GLU A 11 -12.74 -11.94 8.17
CA GLU A 11 -14.04 -11.56 7.61
C GLU A 11 -14.17 -11.95 6.14
N LYS A 12 -13.08 -11.97 5.40
CA LYS A 12 -13.05 -12.41 4.00
C LYS A 12 -12.98 -13.92 3.85
N GLY A 13 -12.94 -14.67 4.96
CA GLY A 13 -12.85 -16.11 4.92
C GLY A 13 -11.45 -16.66 4.68
N ILE A 14 -10.42 -15.83 4.84
CA ILE A 14 -9.04 -16.25 4.67
C ILE A 14 -8.61 -17.04 5.91
N ARG A 15 -8.05 -18.23 5.68
CA ARG A 15 -7.49 -19.02 6.77
C ARG A 15 -6.19 -18.38 7.25
N MET A 16 -6.17 -17.95 8.51
CA MET A 16 -5.02 -17.26 9.08
C MET A 16 -4.14 -18.25 9.87
N THR A 17 -3.14 -18.80 9.18
CA THR A 17 -2.10 -19.60 9.82
C THR A 17 -1.17 -18.68 10.62
N GLU A 18 -0.35 -19.24 11.52
CA GLU A 18 0.59 -18.43 12.30
C GLU A 18 1.52 -17.59 11.41
N GLN A 19 2.00 -18.18 10.31
CA GLN A 19 2.86 -17.46 9.38
C GLN A 19 2.13 -16.32 8.67
N ARG A 20 0.89 -16.56 8.26
CA ARG A 20 0.06 -15.52 7.63
C ARG A 20 -0.23 -14.38 8.60
N LYS A 21 -0.44 -14.69 9.89
CA LYS A 21 -0.64 -13.67 10.92
C LYS A 21 0.58 -12.78 11.07
N VAL A 22 1.77 -13.36 11.07
CA VAL A 22 3.03 -12.60 11.15
C VAL A 22 3.15 -11.66 9.95
N ILE A 23 2.92 -12.18 8.74
CA ILE A 23 3.04 -11.41 7.50
C ILE A 23 2.02 -10.27 7.49
N ALA A 24 0.76 -10.54 7.84
CA ALA A 24 -0.28 -9.52 7.90
C ALA A 24 0.05 -8.43 8.92
N ALA A 25 0.54 -8.81 10.11
CA ALA A 25 0.92 -7.86 11.14
C ALA A 25 2.05 -6.93 10.66
N ILE A 26 3.01 -7.46 9.93
CA ILE A 26 4.12 -6.66 9.37
C ILE A 26 3.59 -5.63 8.38
N ILE A 27 2.73 -6.04 7.46
CA ILE A 27 2.15 -5.13 6.47
C ILE A 27 1.33 -4.04 7.16
N ALA A 28 0.52 -4.42 8.15
CA ALA A 28 -0.32 -3.48 8.90
C ALA A 28 0.48 -2.43 9.66
N LYS A 29 1.66 -2.80 10.18
CA LYS A 29 2.52 -1.90 10.95
C LYS A 29 3.50 -1.12 10.08
N SER A 30 3.66 -1.50 8.82
CA SER A 30 4.63 -0.88 7.92
C SER A 30 3.99 0.32 7.23
N HIS A 31 4.51 1.50 7.50
CA HIS A 31 4.03 2.74 6.90
C HIS A 31 4.90 3.20 5.74
N ASP A 32 5.90 2.41 5.37
CA ASP A 32 6.87 2.74 4.33
C ASP A 32 6.62 2.03 2.99
N HIS A 33 5.44 1.43 2.82
CA HIS A 33 5.05 0.71 1.60
C HIS A 33 6.08 -0.35 1.23
N PRO A 34 6.21 -1.45 2.02
CA PRO A 34 7.26 -2.43 1.80
C PRO A 34 7.03 -3.28 0.54
N SER A 35 8.12 -3.68 -0.09
CA SER A 35 8.11 -4.70 -1.13
C SER A 35 7.98 -6.08 -0.49
N VAL A 36 7.76 -7.13 -1.32
CA VAL A 36 7.70 -8.51 -0.81
C VAL A 36 9.00 -8.88 -0.10
N GLU A 37 10.14 -8.49 -0.68
CA GLU A 37 11.46 -8.79 -0.11
C GLU A 37 11.63 -8.14 1.26
N GLU A 38 11.16 -6.90 1.41
CA GLU A 38 11.23 -6.20 2.69
C GLU A 38 10.29 -6.84 3.73
N VAL A 39 9.10 -7.25 3.31
CA VAL A 39 8.17 -7.98 4.18
C VAL A 39 8.83 -9.29 4.63
N TYR A 40 9.46 -10.01 3.69
CA TYR A 40 10.16 -11.25 4.01
C TYR A 40 11.26 -11.04 5.06
N LEU A 41 12.11 -10.02 4.87
CA LEU A 41 13.20 -9.76 5.80
C LEU A 41 12.67 -9.48 7.21
N ARG A 42 11.60 -8.71 7.31
CA ARG A 42 10.95 -8.38 8.59
C ARG A 42 10.28 -9.60 9.22
N ALA A 43 9.58 -10.40 8.42
CA ALA A 43 8.89 -11.60 8.89
C ALA A 43 9.87 -12.67 9.35
N ASN A 44 10.95 -12.85 8.61
CA ASN A 44 11.97 -13.86 8.92
C ASN A 44 12.68 -13.59 10.26
N LYS A 45 12.77 -12.32 10.66
CA LYS A 45 13.31 -11.96 11.97
C LYS A 45 12.40 -12.39 13.12
N ILE A 46 11.09 -12.43 12.86
CA ILE A 46 10.10 -12.85 13.87
C ILE A 46 9.98 -14.38 13.91
N ASP A 47 9.92 -15.01 12.72
CA ASP A 47 9.82 -16.44 12.58
C ASP A 47 10.72 -16.89 11.43
N SER A 48 11.87 -17.47 11.78
CA SER A 48 12.89 -17.89 10.82
C SER A 48 12.41 -19.00 9.87
N LYS A 49 11.28 -19.65 10.18
CA LYS A 49 10.71 -20.70 9.32
C LYS A 49 9.96 -20.13 8.13
N ILE A 50 9.63 -18.84 8.16
CA ILE A 50 8.92 -18.22 7.05
C ILE A 50 9.87 -18.08 5.86
N SER A 51 9.50 -18.71 4.73
CA SER A 51 10.26 -18.62 3.50
C SER A 51 9.75 -17.46 2.64
N ILE A 52 10.60 -17.02 1.70
CA ILE A 52 10.18 -15.96 0.77
C ILE A 52 9.01 -16.44 -0.10
N ALA A 53 8.98 -17.72 -0.46
CA ALA A 53 7.85 -18.29 -1.23
C ALA A 53 6.53 -18.16 -0.46
N THR A 54 6.56 -18.39 0.85
CA THR A 54 5.37 -18.21 1.69
C THR A 54 4.91 -16.77 1.72
N VAL A 55 5.87 -15.82 1.78
CA VAL A 55 5.53 -14.39 1.76
C VAL A 55 4.87 -14.02 0.43
N TYR A 56 5.45 -14.44 -0.70
CA TYR A 56 4.88 -14.19 -2.02
C TYR A 56 3.44 -14.71 -2.14
N ARG A 57 3.22 -15.95 -1.73
CA ARG A 57 1.88 -16.55 -1.79
C ARG A 57 0.88 -15.83 -0.89
N THR A 58 1.32 -15.46 0.31
CA THR A 58 0.45 -14.76 1.27
C THR A 58 0.11 -13.36 0.77
N VAL A 59 1.09 -12.59 0.30
CA VAL A 59 0.87 -11.26 -0.24
C VAL A 59 -0.09 -11.30 -1.42
N LYS A 60 0.10 -12.26 -2.33
CA LYS A 60 -0.79 -12.44 -3.48
C LYS A 60 -2.22 -12.73 -3.04
N LEU A 61 -2.39 -13.60 -2.07
CA LEU A 61 -3.70 -13.95 -1.52
C LEU A 61 -4.38 -12.70 -0.92
N LEU A 62 -3.66 -11.95 -0.10
CA LEU A 62 -4.21 -10.76 0.54
C LEU A 62 -4.58 -9.68 -0.49
N GLU A 63 -3.79 -9.54 -1.54
CA GLU A 63 -4.09 -8.62 -2.63
C GLU A 63 -5.36 -9.05 -3.38
N GLU A 64 -5.46 -10.32 -3.74
CA GLU A 64 -6.62 -10.87 -4.45
C GLU A 64 -7.91 -10.71 -3.66
N GLU A 65 -7.82 -10.83 -2.33
CA GLU A 65 -8.98 -10.66 -1.44
C GLU A 65 -9.28 -9.21 -1.12
N GLY A 66 -8.47 -8.28 -1.63
CA GLY A 66 -8.74 -6.85 -1.49
C GLY A 66 -8.45 -6.26 -0.12
N VAL A 67 -7.67 -6.95 0.74
CA VAL A 67 -7.32 -6.43 2.07
C VAL A 67 -6.00 -5.65 2.07
N ILE A 68 -5.19 -5.80 1.03
CA ILE A 68 -4.02 -4.96 0.80
C ILE A 68 -4.02 -4.46 -0.64
N ASP A 69 -3.38 -3.32 -0.85
CA ASP A 69 -3.23 -2.71 -2.17
C ASP A 69 -1.80 -2.83 -2.65
N LYS A 70 -1.66 -3.02 -3.95
CA LYS A 70 -0.37 -3.07 -4.62
C LYS A 70 -0.15 -1.75 -5.34
N HIS A 71 1.01 -1.16 -5.14
CA HIS A 71 1.40 0.09 -5.78
C HIS A 71 2.67 -0.12 -6.61
N ASP A 72 2.70 0.47 -7.79
CA ASP A 72 3.89 0.54 -8.64
C ASP A 72 4.20 2.03 -8.85
N PHE A 73 5.27 2.50 -8.24
CA PHE A 73 5.66 3.91 -8.30
C PHE A 73 6.75 4.17 -9.36
N GLY A 74 6.94 3.22 -10.28
CA GLY A 74 7.87 3.42 -11.39
C GLY A 74 9.32 3.07 -11.09
N ASP A 75 9.61 2.50 -9.92
CA ASP A 75 10.96 2.10 -9.53
C ASP A 75 11.24 0.61 -9.75
N GLY A 76 10.34 -0.07 -10.46
CA GLY A 76 10.48 -1.49 -10.77
C GLY A 76 10.14 -2.43 -9.63
N LYS A 77 9.68 -1.91 -8.51
CA LYS A 77 9.28 -2.72 -7.34
C LYS A 77 7.81 -2.55 -7.06
N ALA A 78 7.13 -3.67 -6.85
CA ALA A 78 5.77 -3.63 -6.31
C ALA A 78 5.85 -3.39 -4.81
N ARG A 79 5.02 -2.50 -4.32
CA ARG A 79 4.94 -2.16 -2.90
C ARG A 79 3.53 -2.38 -2.39
N TYR A 80 3.39 -2.62 -1.11
CA TYR A 80 2.13 -3.04 -0.53
C TYR A 80 1.77 -2.22 0.70
N GLU A 81 0.48 -2.01 0.89
CA GLU A 81 -0.04 -1.39 2.10
C GLU A 81 -1.44 -1.94 2.39
N GLU A 82 -1.86 -1.86 3.63
CA GLU A 82 -3.21 -2.23 4.02
C GLU A 82 -4.22 -1.34 3.30
N THR A 83 -5.26 -1.94 2.71
CA THR A 83 -6.33 -1.18 2.04
C THR A 83 -7.06 -0.32 3.07
N THR A 84 -7.18 0.97 2.76
CA THR A 84 -7.92 1.90 3.61
C THR A 84 -9.14 2.41 2.84
N GLU A 85 -10.16 2.84 3.57
CA GLU A 85 -11.34 3.46 2.95
C GLU A 85 -11.04 4.88 2.49
N ILE A 86 -9.98 5.50 3.06
CA ILE A 86 -9.58 6.85 2.72
C ILE A 86 -8.59 6.79 1.57
N HIS A 87 -8.93 7.46 0.48
CA HIS A 87 -8.04 7.56 -0.66
C HIS A 87 -6.84 8.46 -0.32
N HIS A 88 -5.64 8.01 -0.67
CA HIS A 88 -4.43 8.78 -0.49
C HIS A 88 -3.74 9.03 -1.81
N ASP A 89 -3.17 10.23 -1.94
CA ASP A 89 -2.24 10.54 -3.01
C ASP A 89 -0.83 10.33 -2.49
N HIS A 90 0.15 10.27 -3.37
CA HIS A 90 1.52 9.90 -2.98
C HIS A 90 2.55 10.88 -3.53
N ILE A 91 3.55 11.18 -2.70
CA ILE A 91 4.77 11.85 -3.12
C ILE A 91 5.87 10.79 -3.07
N ILE A 92 6.59 10.62 -4.16
CA ILE A 92 7.69 9.66 -4.25
C ILE A 92 9.01 10.41 -4.33
N ASN A 93 9.90 10.19 -3.35
CA ASN A 93 11.26 10.71 -3.42
C ASN A 93 12.05 9.80 -4.36
N VAL A 94 12.35 10.29 -5.57
CA VAL A 94 13.01 9.46 -6.59
C VAL A 94 14.46 9.14 -6.25
N ARG A 95 15.06 9.82 -5.28
CA ARG A 95 16.43 9.53 -4.84
C ARG A 95 16.50 8.37 -3.87
N THR A 96 15.54 8.28 -2.96
CA THR A 96 15.57 7.30 -1.87
C THR A 96 14.51 6.21 -2.00
N GLY A 97 13.47 6.46 -2.80
CA GLY A 97 12.30 5.57 -2.88
C GLY A 97 11.30 5.79 -1.75
N GLU A 98 11.55 6.74 -0.86
CA GLU A 98 10.61 7.08 0.20
C GLU A 98 9.27 7.53 -0.39
N VAL A 99 8.16 7.06 0.20
CA VAL A 99 6.82 7.42 -0.23
C VAL A 99 6.10 8.12 0.92
N ILE A 100 5.55 9.30 0.63
CA ILE A 100 4.77 10.07 1.59
C ILE A 100 3.33 10.10 1.10
N GLU A 101 2.39 9.78 1.97
CA GLU A 101 0.97 9.85 1.65
C GLU A 101 0.43 11.21 2.03
N PHE A 102 -0.48 11.73 1.24
CA PHE A 102 -1.17 12.97 1.57
C PHE A 102 -2.60 12.96 1.04
N VAL A 103 -3.42 13.81 1.61
CA VAL A 103 -4.79 14.07 1.14
C VAL A 103 -4.95 15.58 1.05
N ASN A 104 -5.47 16.07 -0.06
CA ASN A 104 -5.71 17.49 -0.25
C ASN A 104 -7.11 17.69 -0.84
N GLU A 105 -7.99 18.31 -0.06
CA GLU A 105 -9.37 18.53 -0.46
C GLU A 105 -9.51 19.40 -1.70
N GLU A 106 -8.63 20.38 -1.86
CA GLU A 106 -8.67 21.29 -3.01
C GLU A 106 -8.40 20.54 -4.31
N ILE A 107 -7.45 19.61 -4.29
CA ILE A 107 -7.15 18.75 -5.45
C ILE A 107 -8.35 17.87 -5.76
N GLU A 108 -8.94 17.27 -4.73
CA GLU A 108 -10.10 16.40 -4.89
C GLU A 108 -11.27 17.13 -5.55
N LYS A 109 -11.59 18.33 -5.04
CA LYS A 109 -12.68 19.14 -5.58
C LYS A 109 -12.40 19.61 -7.01
N LEU A 110 -11.15 19.95 -7.29
CA LEU A 110 -10.78 20.38 -8.63
C LEU A 110 -10.95 19.26 -9.65
N GLN A 111 -10.57 18.06 -9.30
CA GLN A 111 -10.73 16.89 -10.16
C GLN A 111 -12.20 16.59 -10.44
N GLU A 112 -13.05 16.70 -9.43
CA GLU A 112 -14.50 16.52 -9.59
C GLU A 112 -15.06 17.56 -10.56
N LYS A 113 -14.67 18.81 -10.43
CA LYS A 113 -15.10 19.91 -11.30
C LYS A 113 -14.67 19.69 -12.74
N ILE A 114 -13.45 19.21 -12.94
CA ILE A 114 -12.93 18.94 -14.29
C ILE A 114 -13.75 17.83 -14.93
N ALA A 115 -14.01 16.75 -14.21
CA ALA A 115 -14.82 15.63 -14.71
C ALA A 115 -16.22 16.11 -15.07
N ALA A 116 -16.86 16.86 -14.18
CA ALA A 116 -18.20 17.38 -14.40
C ALA A 116 -18.29 18.30 -15.63
N LYS A 117 -17.28 19.13 -15.83
CA LYS A 117 -17.19 20.04 -16.97
C LYS A 117 -17.21 19.28 -18.30
N HIS A 118 -16.65 18.08 -18.32
CA HIS A 118 -16.60 17.22 -19.50
C HIS A 118 -17.76 16.23 -19.57
N GLY A 119 -18.74 16.33 -18.66
CA GLY A 119 -19.92 15.48 -18.66
C GLY A 119 -19.75 14.15 -17.94
N PHE A 120 -18.79 14.07 -17.01
CA PHE A 120 -18.49 12.83 -16.32
C PHE A 120 -18.62 12.97 -14.79
N ILE A 121 -18.84 11.84 -14.14
CA ILE A 121 -18.80 11.75 -12.68
C ILE A 121 -17.49 11.04 -12.33
N LEU A 122 -16.68 11.66 -11.46
CA LEU A 122 -15.41 11.07 -11.03
C LEU A 122 -15.68 9.87 -10.14
N VAL A 123 -15.18 8.70 -10.53
CA VAL A 123 -15.30 7.45 -9.76
C VAL A 123 -14.06 7.23 -8.90
N ASP A 124 -12.89 7.49 -9.46
CA ASP A 124 -11.62 7.28 -8.78
C ASP A 124 -10.54 8.06 -9.51
N HIS A 125 -9.41 8.27 -8.85
CA HIS A 125 -8.24 8.87 -9.48
C HIS A 125 -6.97 8.33 -8.84
N ARG A 126 -5.86 8.58 -9.51
CA ARG A 126 -4.54 8.22 -9.02
C ARG A 126 -3.64 9.43 -9.24
N LEU A 127 -3.01 9.92 -8.16
CA LEU A 127 -2.10 11.05 -8.24
C LEU A 127 -0.78 10.69 -7.56
N GLU A 128 0.30 10.78 -8.33
CA GLU A 128 1.64 10.50 -7.84
C GLU A 128 2.55 11.64 -8.26
N LEU A 129 3.22 12.23 -7.27
CA LEU A 129 4.17 13.31 -7.51
C LEU A 129 5.58 12.75 -7.34
N PHE A 130 6.37 12.77 -8.41
CA PHE A 130 7.75 12.28 -8.42
C PHE A 130 8.67 13.46 -8.13
N CYS A 131 9.30 13.44 -6.97
CA CYS A 131 9.98 14.61 -6.43
C CYS A 131 11.42 14.33 -6.04
N VAL A 132 12.20 15.41 -5.93
CA VAL A 132 13.52 15.38 -5.31
C VAL A 132 13.50 16.35 -4.12
N PRO A 133 14.34 16.16 -3.10
CA PRO A 133 14.41 17.09 -1.97
C PRO A 133 14.72 18.50 -2.44
N LYS A 134 14.12 19.50 -1.80
CA LYS A 134 14.35 20.91 -2.16
C LYS A 134 15.81 21.29 -2.22
N ASN A 135 16.61 20.78 -1.28
CA ASN A 135 18.04 21.09 -1.22
C ASN A 135 18.81 20.55 -2.41
N GLU A 136 18.29 19.52 -3.06
CA GLU A 136 18.92 18.84 -4.18
C GLU A 136 18.45 19.39 -5.52
N GLY A 137 17.25 19.97 -5.57
CA GLY A 137 16.60 20.43 -6.78
C GLY A 137 17.02 21.81 -7.26
N LYS A 138 18.17 22.26 -6.90
CA LYS A 138 18.67 23.58 -7.33
C LYS A 138 18.99 23.62 -8.81
#